data_093a4ab66902e43a11c9403b55cec4df
#
_entry.id   093a4ab66902e43a11c9403b55cec4df
#
_cell.length_a   1.000
_cell.length_b   1.000
_cell.length_c   1.000
_cell.angle_alpha   90.00
_cell.angle_beta   90.00
_cell.angle_gamma   90.00
#
_symmetry.space_group_name_H-M   'P 1'
#
loop_
_entity.id
_entity.type
_entity.pdbx_description
1 polymer ?
#
loop_
_entity_poly.entity_id
_entity_poly.type
_entity_poly.pdbx_seq_one_letter_code
_entity_poly.pdbx_strand_id
1 'polypeptide(L)' 'MFKSIYEFLFPTKEQKIRKKIEKMYEVAITFQRNGNIREYSRIMSEITDLEEELMKWS' A
#
# COMPACT_ATOMS: atom_id res chain seq x y z
N MET A 1 -8.98 17.67 -14.86
CA MET A 1 -8.19 18.68 -14.16
C MET A 1 -8.79 19.05 -12.81
N PHE A 2 -10.07 19.33 -12.78
CA PHE A 2 -10.74 19.48 -11.48
C PHE A 2 -10.59 18.23 -10.64
N LYS A 3 -10.57 17.10 -11.29
CA LYS A 3 -10.43 15.81 -10.62
C LYS A 3 -9.10 15.69 -9.86
N SER A 4 -8.02 16.20 -10.44
CA SER A 4 -6.71 16.17 -9.79
C SER A 4 -6.66 17.01 -8.52
N ILE A 5 -7.26 18.19 -8.58
CA ILE A 5 -7.31 19.09 -7.43
C ILE A 5 -8.18 18.48 -6.34
N TYR A 6 -9.31 17.91 -6.74
CA TYR A 6 -10.22 17.24 -5.81
C TYR A 6 -9.54 16.07 -5.10
N GLU A 7 -8.82 15.26 -5.86
CA GLU A 7 -8.09 14.11 -5.31
C GLU A 7 -6.98 14.54 -4.37
N PHE A 8 -6.36 15.69 -4.64
CA PHE A 8 -5.31 16.22 -3.78
C PHE A 8 -5.87 16.66 -2.43
N LEU A 9 -7.02 17.34 -2.45
CA LEU A 9 -7.65 17.87 -1.24
C LEU A 9 -8.43 16.80 -0.47
N PHE A 10 -9.06 15.88 -1.20
CA PHE A 10 -9.91 14.85 -0.61
C PHE A 10 -9.51 13.48 -1.18
N PRO A 11 -8.46 12.87 -0.62
CA PRO A 11 -8.00 11.57 -1.12
C PRO A 11 -9.11 10.54 -1.07
N THR A 12 -9.27 9.81 -2.17
CA THR A 12 -10.25 8.74 -2.27
C THR A 12 -9.79 7.54 -1.46
N LYS A 13 -10.71 6.60 -1.23
CA LYS A 13 -10.39 5.36 -0.53
C LYS A 13 -9.30 4.59 -1.27
N GLU A 14 -9.37 4.60 -2.60
CA GLU A 14 -8.37 3.97 -3.45
C GLU A 14 -6.97 4.56 -3.21
N GLN A 15 -6.88 5.89 -3.16
CA GLN A 15 -5.61 6.56 -2.93
C GLN A 15 -5.04 6.25 -1.53
N LYS A 16 -5.91 6.16 -0.54
CA LYS A 16 -5.48 5.82 0.81
C LYS A 16 -4.89 4.42 0.86
N ILE A 17 -5.53 3.47 0.18
CA ILE A 17 -5.03 2.10 0.11
C ILE A 17 -3.68 2.06 -0.61
N ARG A 18 -3.55 2.79 -1.72
CA ARG A 18 -2.30 2.84 -2.46
C ARG A 18 -1.15 3.39 -1.62
N LYS A 19 -1.40 4.45 -0.87
CA LYS A 19 -0.40 5.03 0.03
C LYS A 19 0.01 4.05 1.11
N LYS A 20 -0.96 3.32 1.64
CA LYS A 20 -0.69 2.31 2.66
C LYS A 20 0.18 1.19 2.09
N ILE A 21 -0.12 0.74 0.87
CA ILE A 21 0.67 -0.27 0.19
C ILE A 21 2.11 0.20 0.00
N GLU A 22 2.30 1.42 -0.48
CA GLU A 22 3.63 2.01 -0.66
C GLU A 22 4.44 1.99 0.63
N LYS A 23 3.82 2.43 1.71
CA LYS A 23 4.47 2.48 3.00
C LYS A 23 4.84 1.09 3.49
N MET A 24 3.95 0.13 3.27
CA MET A 24 4.22 -1.26 3.67
C MET A 24 5.33 -1.89 2.84
N TYR A 25 5.44 -1.53 1.57
CA TYR A 25 6.57 -1.97 0.75
C TYR A 25 7.89 -1.46 1.31
N GLU A 26 7.94 -0.22 1.75
CA GLU A 26 9.15 0.35 2.35
C GLU A 26 9.54 -0.44 3.61
N VAL A 27 8.57 -0.76 4.44
CA VAL A 27 8.79 -1.57 5.64
C VAL A 27 9.28 -2.98 5.27
N ALA A 28 8.65 -3.57 4.25
CA ALA A 28 9.02 -4.89 3.79
C ALA A 28 10.47 -4.93 3.31
N ILE A 29 10.87 -3.92 2.53
CA ILE A 29 12.24 -3.83 2.03
C ILE A 29 13.22 -3.72 3.21
N THR A 30 12.88 -2.95 4.23
CA THR A 30 13.70 -2.82 5.42
C THR A 30 13.92 -4.17 6.11
N PHE A 31 12.85 -4.94 6.28
CA PHE A 31 12.95 -6.27 6.87
C PHE A 31 13.77 -7.22 6.01
N GLN A 32 13.61 -7.14 4.70
CA GLN A 32 14.38 -7.95 3.77
C GLN A 32 15.87 -7.66 3.89
N ARG A 33 16.23 -6.38 3.96
CA ARG A 33 17.63 -5.96 4.08
C ARG A 33 18.25 -6.42 5.41
N ASN A 34 17.45 -6.46 6.46
CA ASN A 34 17.91 -6.90 7.77
C ASN A 34 17.90 -8.42 7.91
N GLY A 35 17.46 -9.14 6.90
CA GLY A 35 17.40 -10.59 6.94
C GLY A 35 16.23 -11.14 7.74
N ASN A 36 15.26 -10.28 8.06
CA ASN A 36 14.09 -10.70 8.83
C ASN A 36 13.01 -11.24 7.90
N ILE A 37 13.22 -12.46 7.43
CA ILE A 37 12.37 -13.08 6.41
C ILE A 37 10.95 -13.33 6.93
N ARG A 38 10.80 -13.66 8.20
CA ARG A 38 9.48 -13.93 8.78
C ARG A 38 8.60 -12.68 8.71
N GLU A 39 9.13 -11.54 9.14
CA GLU A 39 8.38 -10.28 9.10
C GLU A 39 8.15 -9.81 7.67
N TYR A 40 9.14 -10.02 6.81
CA TYR A 40 9.00 -9.71 5.38
C TYR A 40 7.81 -10.47 4.79
N SER A 41 7.73 -11.77 5.04
CA SER A 41 6.63 -12.59 4.51
C SER A 41 5.28 -12.12 5.04
N ARG A 42 5.20 -11.76 6.31
CA ARG A 42 3.96 -11.28 6.91
C ARG A 42 3.52 -9.98 6.26
N ILE A 43 4.44 -9.04 6.08
CA ILE A 43 4.12 -7.75 5.47
C ILE A 43 3.69 -7.93 4.02
N MET A 44 4.37 -8.80 3.27
CA MET A 44 4.00 -9.07 1.89
C MET A 44 2.61 -9.68 1.77
N SER A 45 2.22 -10.53 2.74
CA SER A 45 0.89 -11.10 2.78
C SER A 45 -0.17 -10.00 2.99
N GLU A 46 0.11 -9.06 3.88
CA GLU A 46 -0.79 -7.93 4.11
C GLU A 46 -0.90 -7.03 2.89
N ILE A 47 0.21 -6.83 2.19
CA ILE A 47 0.22 -6.06 0.94
C ILE A 47 -0.68 -6.73 -0.09
N THR A 48 -0.60 -8.05 -0.22
CA THR A 48 -1.43 -8.81 -1.13
C THR A 48 -2.92 -8.60 -0.82
N ASP A 49 -3.27 -8.64 0.45
CA ASP A 49 -4.66 -8.40 0.88
C ASP A 49 -5.13 -7.00 0.49
N LEU A 50 -4.26 -6.01 0.68
CA LEU A 50 -4.59 -4.63 0.31
C LEU A 50 -4.73 -4.47 -1.20
N GLU A 51 -3.89 -5.14 -1.96
CA GLU A 51 -3.97 -5.11 -3.41
C GLU A 51 -5.27 -5.73 -3.90
N GLU A 52 -5.71 -6.81 -3.28
CA GLU A 52 -6.99 -7.43 -3.61
C GLU A 52 -8.14 -6.47 -3.29
N GLU A 53 -8.07 -5.80 -2.16
CA GLU A 53 -9.07 -4.80 -1.79
C GLU A 53 -9.12 -3.67 -2.79
N LEU A 54 -7.95 -3.21 -3.23
CA LEU A 54 -7.85 -2.14 -4.22
C LEU A 54 -8.51 -2.55 -5.53
N MET A 55 -8.35 -3.80 -5.94
CA MET A 55 -8.97 -4.32 -7.16
C MET A 55 -10.49 -4.29 -7.10
N LYS A 56 -11.07 -4.45 -5.92
CA LYS A 56 -12.52 -4.41 -5.76
C LYS A 56 -13.08 -3.01 -5.99
N TRP A 57 -12.26 -1.99 -5.82
CA TRP A 57 -12.68 -0.60 -5.98
C TRP A 57 -12.40 -0.04 -7.36
N SER A 58 -11.64 -0.74 -8.19
CA SER A 58 -11.27 -0.24 -9.51
C SER A 58 -12.20 -0.71 -10.64
#